data_5e8702157dd8aea6516d5c402e0d0d62
#
_entry.id   5e8702157dd8aea6516d5c402e0d0d62
#
_cell.length_a   1.000
_cell.length_b   1.000
_cell.length_c   1.000
_cell.angle_alpha   90.00
_cell.angle_beta   90.00
_cell.angle_gamma   90.00
#
_symmetry.space_group_name_H-M   'P 1'
#
loop_
_entity.id
_entity.type
_entity.pdbx_description
1 polymer ?
#
loop_
_entity_poly.entity_id
_entity_poly.type
_entity_poly.pdbx_seq_one_letter_code
_entity_poly.pdbx_strand_id
1 'polypeptide(L)'
;MTNNIQNTQFELIEKKFNVTSLLLSLVLIGLGCFLFIYSGNIESNMISSSMIFFGIAIVAFALFLMIAKINSEVYVKTNSPIIKRQLYFDTADFYNLKNAIDNADYNSIEKFKRVDESNVQLYVVHSKDKKFAAMQLLKYEPFDFVPQTEVKTVEF
;
A
#
# COMPACT_ATOMS: atom_id res chain seq x y z
N MET A 1 -22.99 -5.31 13.79
CA MET A 1 -21.62 -5.74 13.37
C MET A 1 -21.00 -4.59 12.62
N THR A 2 -19.98 -3.96 13.18
CA THR A 2 -19.24 -2.89 12.51
C THR A 2 -18.40 -3.50 11.39
N ASN A 3 -18.62 -3.07 10.15
CA ASN A 3 -17.81 -3.53 9.01
C ASN A 3 -16.37 -3.10 9.22
N ASN A 4 -15.42 -4.03 9.02
CA ASN A 4 -14.00 -3.72 9.08
C ASN A 4 -13.58 -3.00 7.79
N ILE A 5 -12.91 -1.87 7.91
CA ILE A 5 -12.41 -1.04 6.79
C ILE A 5 -11.54 -1.85 5.82
N GLN A 6 -10.81 -2.85 6.32
CA GLN A 6 -9.95 -3.71 5.49
C GLN A 6 -10.73 -4.53 4.47
N ASN A 7 -11.99 -4.86 4.80
CA ASN A 7 -12.88 -5.66 3.96
C ASN A 7 -13.96 -4.81 3.27
N THR A 8 -13.96 -3.50 3.48
CA THR A 8 -14.96 -2.60 2.90
C THR A 8 -14.57 -2.29 1.46
N GLN A 9 -15.48 -2.57 0.53
CA GLN A 9 -15.37 -2.06 -0.84
C GLN A 9 -15.93 -0.64 -0.88
N PHE A 10 -15.08 0.31 -1.29
CA PHE A 10 -15.49 1.69 -1.47
C PHE A 10 -15.92 1.91 -2.92
N GLU A 11 -17.13 2.42 -3.16
CA GLU A 11 -17.62 2.77 -4.49
C GLU A 11 -16.73 3.79 -5.22
N LEU A 12 -15.99 4.59 -4.44
CA LEU A 12 -15.07 5.61 -4.95
C LEU A 12 -13.65 5.10 -5.24
N ILE A 13 -13.39 3.80 -5.04
CA ILE A 13 -12.09 3.17 -5.29
C ILE A 13 -12.25 2.08 -6.35
N GLU A 14 -11.53 2.21 -7.44
CA GLU A 14 -11.47 1.22 -8.51
C GLU A 14 -10.07 0.65 -8.67
N LYS A 15 -10.01 -0.60 -9.13
CA LYS A 15 -8.75 -1.20 -9.56
C LYS A 15 -8.50 -0.83 -11.01
N LYS A 16 -7.41 -0.10 -11.28
CA LYS A 16 -6.97 0.26 -12.63
C LYS A 16 -5.66 -0.41 -12.98
N PHE A 17 -5.54 -0.71 -14.26
CA PHE A 17 -4.32 -1.27 -14.83
C PHE A 17 -3.19 -0.24 -14.77
N ASN A 18 -2.05 -0.64 -14.20
CA ASN A 18 -0.88 0.21 -14.03
C ASN A 18 0.09 0.05 -15.19
N VAL A 19 -0.10 0.85 -16.24
CA VAL A 19 0.76 0.84 -17.45
C VAL A 19 2.24 1.09 -17.10
N THR A 20 2.52 1.98 -16.14
CA THR A 20 3.89 2.29 -15.72
C THR A 20 4.60 1.06 -15.13
N SER A 21 3.91 0.31 -14.27
CA SER A 21 4.46 -0.94 -13.72
C SER A 21 4.69 -2.00 -14.81
N LEU A 22 3.79 -2.10 -15.78
CA LEU A 22 3.96 -3.01 -16.90
C LEU A 22 5.19 -2.65 -17.73
N LEU A 23 5.32 -1.37 -18.14
CA LEU A 23 6.47 -0.90 -18.92
C LEU A 23 7.78 -1.12 -18.18
N LEU A 24 7.83 -0.80 -16.88
CA LEU A 24 9.03 -1.05 -16.06
C LEU A 24 9.38 -2.54 -16.03
N SER A 25 8.39 -3.42 -15.84
CA SER A 25 8.62 -4.87 -15.83
C SER A 25 9.14 -5.38 -17.18
N LEU A 26 8.61 -4.87 -18.30
CA LEU A 26 9.09 -5.24 -19.64
C LEU A 26 10.54 -4.80 -19.88
N VAL A 27 10.92 -3.59 -19.44
CA VAL A 27 12.31 -3.11 -19.53
C VAL A 27 13.24 -4.00 -18.71
N LEU A 28 12.85 -4.38 -17.48
CA LEU A 28 13.65 -5.26 -16.63
C LEU A 28 13.78 -6.68 -17.23
N ILE A 29 12.71 -7.22 -17.81
CA ILE A 29 12.78 -8.51 -18.51
C ILE A 29 13.77 -8.42 -19.67
N GLY A 30 13.68 -7.37 -20.49
CA GLY A 30 14.61 -7.14 -21.59
C GLY A 30 16.07 -7.07 -21.12
N LEU A 31 16.33 -6.35 -20.01
CA LEU A 31 17.67 -6.25 -19.41
C LEU A 31 18.17 -7.61 -18.92
N GLY A 32 17.34 -8.37 -18.22
CA GLY A 32 17.72 -9.70 -17.74
C GLY A 32 18.00 -10.68 -18.87
N CYS A 33 17.17 -10.69 -19.93
CA CYS A 33 17.43 -11.48 -21.13
C CYS A 33 18.71 -11.05 -21.85
N PHE A 34 18.99 -9.76 -21.94
CA PHE A 34 20.22 -9.24 -22.51
C PHE A 34 21.46 -9.77 -21.76
N LEU A 35 21.47 -9.69 -20.43
CA LEU A 35 22.56 -10.23 -19.60
C LEU A 35 22.76 -11.73 -19.83
N PHE A 36 21.67 -12.49 -19.94
CA PHE A 36 21.71 -13.92 -20.19
C PHE A 36 22.35 -14.25 -21.57
N ILE A 37 21.92 -13.59 -22.64
CA ILE A 37 22.43 -13.79 -24.00
C ILE A 37 23.90 -13.35 -24.08
N TYR A 38 24.22 -12.18 -23.52
CA TYR A 38 25.57 -11.62 -23.58
C TYR A 38 26.58 -12.46 -22.79
N SER A 39 26.15 -13.17 -21.74
CA SER A 39 27.02 -14.04 -20.94
C SER A 39 27.70 -15.13 -21.77
N GLY A 40 27.03 -15.58 -22.85
CA GLY A 40 27.60 -16.60 -23.77
C GLY A 40 28.82 -16.12 -24.58
N ASN A 41 29.05 -14.82 -24.68
CA ASN A 41 30.18 -14.23 -25.43
C ASN A 41 31.39 -13.92 -24.53
N ILE A 42 31.33 -14.25 -23.22
CA ILE A 42 32.36 -13.93 -22.25
C ILE A 42 33.22 -15.17 -21.99
N GLU A 43 34.51 -15.05 -22.21
CA GLU A 43 35.49 -16.15 -22.02
C GLU A 43 35.68 -16.53 -20.55
N SER A 44 35.49 -15.57 -19.63
CA SER A 44 35.66 -15.84 -18.19
C SER A 44 34.43 -16.53 -17.61
N ASN A 45 34.57 -17.78 -17.21
CA ASN A 45 33.52 -18.59 -16.60
C ASN A 45 32.92 -17.94 -15.35
N MET A 46 33.68 -17.24 -14.52
CA MET A 46 33.21 -16.58 -13.32
C MET A 46 32.29 -15.39 -13.65
N ILE A 47 32.70 -14.58 -14.64
CA ILE A 47 31.91 -13.42 -15.07
C ILE A 47 30.64 -13.87 -15.77
N SER A 48 30.73 -14.84 -16.67
CA SER A 48 29.60 -15.44 -17.39
C SER A 48 28.56 -16.00 -16.40
N SER A 49 29.00 -16.82 -15.44
CA SER A 49 28.09 -17.38 -14.41
C SER A 49 27.42 -16.31 -13.57
N SER A 50 28.14 -15.25 -13.19
CA SER A 50 27.58 -14.11 -12.46
C SER A 50 26.51 -13.39 -13.27
N MET A 51 26.73 -13.15 -14.56
CA MET A 51 25.76 -12.51 -15.44
C MET A 51 24.50 -13.35 -15.63
N ILE A 52 24.62 -14.67 -15.76
CA ILE A 52 23.48 -15.60 -15.82
C ILE A 52 22.66 -15.46 -14.51
N PHE A 53 23.32 -15.53 -13.36
CA PHE A 53 22.64 -15.42 -12.06
C PHE A 53 21.90 -14.10 -11.91
N PHE A 54 22.54 -12.97 -12.19
CA PHE A 54 21.89 -11.65 -12.12
C PHE A 54 20.77 -11.50 -13.17
N GLY A 55 20.96 -12.02 -14.38
CA GLY A 55 19.94 -12.01 -15.41
C GLY A 55 18.67 -12.73 -14.96
N ILE A 56 18.80 -13.93 -14.40
CA ILE A 56 17.68 -14.70 -13.85
C ILE A 56 17.01 -13.95 -12.68
N ALA A 57 17.80 -13.40 -11.74
CA ALA A 57 17.28 -12.65 -10.60
C ALA A 57 16.47 -11.41 -11.05
N ILE A 58 16.95 -10.66 -12.03
CA ILE A 58 16.25 -9.50 -12.60
C ILE A 58 14.93 -9.91 -13.26
N VAL A 59 14.92 -10.98 -14.06
CA VAL A 59 13.68 -11.49 -14.68
C VAL A 59 12.68 -11.94 -13.62
N ALA A 60 13.12 -12.70 -12.61
CA ALA A 60 12.24 -13.13 -11.52
C ALA A 60 11.63 -11.95 -10.76
N PHE A 61 12.44 -10.93 -10.46
CA PHE A 61 11.98 -9.69 -9.82
C PHE A 61 11.00 -8.92 -10.71
N ALA A 62 11.24 -8.84 -12.01
CA ALA A 62 10.36 -8.20 -12.97
C ALA A 62 8.99 -8.89 -13.06
N LEU A 63 8.96 -10.22 -13.07
CA LEU A 63 7.73 -11.01 -13.04
C LEU A 63 6.97 -10.80 -11.72
N PHE A 64 7.67 -10.76 -10.59
CA PHE A 64 7.07 -10.43 -9.31
C PHE A 64 6.43 -9.04 -9.31
N LEU A 65 7.11 -8.02 -9.82
CA LEU A 65 6.56 -6.66 -9.95
C LEU A 65 5.33 -6.63 -10.86
N MET A 66 5.37 -7.38 -11.97
CA MET A 66 4.24 -7.47 -12.89
C MET A 66 3.01 -8.03 -12.20
N ILE A 67 3.14 -9.12 -11.45
CA ILE A 67 2.01 -9.74 -10.74
C ILE A 67 1.52 -8.86 -9.58
N ALA A 68 2.43 -8.31 -8.78
CA ALA A 68 2.09 -7.58 -7.56
C ALA A 68 1.52 -6.17 -7.81
N LYS A 69 1.92 -5.51 -8.93
CA LYS A 69 1.62 -4.09 -9.18
C LYS A 69 0.87 -3.81 -10.48
N ILE A 70 0.45 -4.85 -11.20
CA ILE A 70 -0.27 -4.66 -12.47
C ILE A 70 -1.62 -3.97 -12.26
N ASN A 71 -2.25 -4.19 -11.11
CA ASN A 71 -3.47 -3.51 -10.71
C ASN A 71 -3.18 -2.60 -9.51
N SER A 72 -3.52 -1.33 -9.63
CA SER A 72 -3.46 -0.37 -8.55
C SER A 72 -4.86 0.14 -8.21
N GLU A 73 -5.14 0.27 -6.90
CA GLU A 73 -6.36 0.94 -6.45
C GLU A 73 -6.20 2.45 -6.64
N VAL A 74 -7.20 3.08 -7.25
CA VAL A 74 -7.21 4.52 -7.51
C VAL A 74 -8.54 5.13 -7.07
N TYR A 75 -8.49 6.39 -6.65
CA TYR A 75 -9.67 7.19 -6.40
C TYR A 75 -10.30 7.60 -7.74
N VAL A 76 -11.58 7.25 -7.94
CA VAL A 76 -12.26 7.37 -9.25
C VAL A 76 -12.26 8.79 -9.78
N LYS A 77 -12.53 9.79 -8.95
CA LYS A 77 -12.68 11.19 -9.36
C LYS A 77 -11.40 11.83 -9.91
N THR A 78 -10.24 11.42 -9.39
CA THR A 78 -8.96 12.05 -9.75
C THR A 78 -7.93 11.10 -10.33
N ASN A 79 -8.25 9.81 -10.43
CA ASN A 79 -7.31 8.74 -10.78
C ASN A 79 -6.05 8.71 -9.89
N SER A 80 -6.15 9.26 -8.68
CA SER A 80 -5.05 9.31 -7.72
C SER A 80 -4.86 7.94 -7.03
N PRO A 81 -3.62 7.42 -6.93
CA PRO A 81 -3.38 6.16 -6.25
C PRO A 81 -3.83 6.19 -4.80
N ILE A 82 -4.39 5.07 -4.33
CA ILE A 82 -4.79 4.88 -2.94
C ILE A 82 -3.60 4.41 -2.12
N ILE A 83 -3.46 4.99 -0.94
CA ILE A 83 -2.46 4.65 0.07
C ILE A 83 -3.19 4.15 1.31
N LYS A 84 -2.82 2.97 1.80
CA LYS A 84 -3.35 2.38 3.04
C LYS A 84 -2.29 2.50 4.12
N ARG A 85 -2.65 3.01 5.30
CA ARG A 85 -1.75 3.16 6.44
C ARG A 85 -2.38 2.67 7.72
N GLN A 86 -1.56 2.13 8.59
CA GLN A 86 -1.88 1.80 9.97
C GLN A 86 -1.07 2.76 10.85
N LEU A 87 -1.76 3.49 11.69
CA LEU A 87 -1.16 4.47 12.60
C LEU A 87 -1.52 4.05 14.03
N TYR A 88 -0.53 4.08 14.91
CA TYR A 88 -0.72 3.72 16.31
C TYR A 88 -0.67 4.98 17.17
N PHE A 89 -1.52 5.02 18.20
CA PHE A 89 -1.68 6.15 19.09
C PHE A 89 -1.69 5.71 20.55
N ASP A 90 -1.38 6.62 21.47
CA ASP A 90 -1.45 6.33 22.89
C ASP A 90 -2.89 5.96 23.30
N THR A 91 -3.00 5.01 24.20
CA THR A 91 -4.31 4.56 24.74
C THR A 91 -5.04 5.71 25.46
N ALA A 92 -4.32 6.67 26.02
CA ALA A 92 -4.89 7.87 26.64
C ALA A 92 -5.66 8.74 25.63
N ASP A 93 -5.27 8.74 24.37
CA ASP A 93 -5.89 9.53 23.30
C ASP A 93 -7.12 8.86 22.67
N PHE A 94 -7.47 7.65 23.09
CA PHE A 94 -8.51 6.83 22.47
C PHE A 94 -9.86 7.58 22.33
N TYR A 95 -10.35 8.20 23.40
CA TYR A 95 -11.65 8.89 23.36
C TYR A 95 -11.62 10.15 22.49
N ASN A 96 -10.52 10.87 22.50
CA ASN A 96 -10.35 12.08 21.68
C ASN A 96 -10.26 11.71 20.19
N LEU A 97 -9.52 10.64 19.86
CA LEU A 97 -9.45 10.08 18.51
C LEU A 97 -10.81 9.59 18.05
N LYS A 98 -11.55 8.88 18.91
CA LYS A 98 -12.88 8.39 18.59
C LYS A 98 -13.82 9.56 18.24
N ASN A 99 -13.83 10.61 19.05
CA ASN A 99 -14.64 11.79 18.78
C ASN A 99 -14.25 12.50 17.48
N ALA A 100 -12.94 12.63 17.19
CA ALA A 100 -12.48 13.23 15.94
C ALA A 100 -12.94 12.40 14.71
N ILE A 101 -12.89 11.08 14.80
CA ILE A 101 -13.32 10.19 13.71
C ILE A 101 -14.84 10.23 13.55
N ASP A 102 -15.60 10.18 14.64
CA ASP A 102 -17.07 10.21 14.59
C ASP A 102 -17.56 11.52 13.96
N ASN A 103 -16.82 12.62 14.14
CA ASN A 103 -17.07 13.93 13.51
C ASN A 103 -16.42 14.08 12.12
N ALA A 104 -15.77 13.06 11.60
CA ALA A 104 -15.03 13.07 10.33
C ALA A 104 -13.97 14.21 10.24
N ASP A 105 -13.38 14.60 11.36
CA ASP A 105 -12.36 15.66 11.46
C ASP A 105 -10.96 15.07 11.24
N TYR A 106 -10.61 14.88 9.97
CA TYR A 106 -9.30 14.35 9.56
C TYR A 106 -8.14 15.24 10.01
N ASN A 107 -8.33 16.57 10.01
CA ASN A 107 -7.26 17.52 10.35
C ASN A 107 -6.86 17.45 11.84
N SER A 108 -7.82 17.19 12.72
CA SER A 108 -7.55 17.02 14.15
C SER A 108 -6.77 15.75 14.44
N ILE A 109 -6.93 14.70 13.62
CA ILE A 109 -6.20 13.43 13.78
C ILE A 109 -4.69 13.62 13.59
N GLU A 110 -4.27 14.50 12.69
CA GLU A 110 -2.84 14.77 12.43
C GLU A 110 -2.12 15.39 13.64
N LYS A 111 -2.85 15.96 14.60
CA LYS A 111 -2.30 16.60 15.80
C LYS A 111 -1.93 15.61 16.91
N PHE A 112 -2.49 14.40 16.88
CA PHE A 112 -2.19 13.38 17.89
C PHE A 112 -0.79 12.79 17.67
N LYS A 113 -0.08 12.54 18.77
CA LYS A 113 1.25 11.94 18.75
C LYS A 113 1.14 10.46 18.36
N ARG A 114 1.83 10.10 17.31
CA ARG A 114 1.98 8.70 16.88
C ARG A 114 3.01 7.98 17.73
N VAL A 115 2.78 6.69 17.94
CA VAL A 115 3.70 5.78 18.62
C VAL A 115 3.98 4.58 17.70
N ASP A 116 5.04 3.83 17.96
CA ASP A 116 5.43 2.71 17.08
C ASP A 116 4.53 1.50 17.28
N GLU A 117 4.07 1.26 18.52
CA GLU A 117 3.18 0.16 18.88
C GLU A 117 2.18 0.60 19.96
N SER A 118 0.93 0.18 19.85
CA SER A 118 -0.14 0.44 20.84
C SER A 118 -1.33 -0.49 20.62
N ASN A 119 -2.18 -0.56 21.63
CA ASN A 119 -3.48 -1.22 21.55
C ASN A 119 -4.53 -0.38 20.79
N VAL A 120 -4.21 0.85 20.40
CA VAL A 120 -5.07 1.75 19.65
C VAL A 120 -4.48 1.98 18.27
N GLN A 121 -5.19 1.52 17.24
CA GLN A 121 -4.80 1.60 15.85
C GLN A 121 -5.83 2.38 15.04
N LEU A 122 -5.38 3.33 14.25
CA LEU A 122 -6.18 3.98 13.23
C LEU A 122 -5.81 3.41 11.85
N TYR A 123 -6.77 2.79 11.19
CA TYR A 123 -6.60 2.40 9.81
C TYR A 123 -7.08 3.52 8.90
N VAL A 124 -6.21 3.99 8.01
CA VAL A 124 -6.48 5.10 7.09
C VAL A 124 -6.25 4.64 5.66
N VAL A 125 -7.25 4.88 4.82
CA VAL A 125 -7.20 4.72 3.37
C VAL A 125 -7.35 6.11 2.77
N HIS A 126 -6.35 6.62 2.08
CA HIS A 126 -6.46 7.96 1.48
C HIS A 126 -5.88 7.99 0.07
N SER A 127 -6.38 8.90 -0.77
CA SER A 127 -5.79 9.18 -2.07
C SER A 127 -4.47 9.96 -1.92
N LYS A 128 -3.52 9.73 -2.83
CA LYS A 128 -2.21 10.40 -2.81
C LYS A 128 -2.35 11.93 -2.93
N ASP A 129 -3.36 12.41 -3.65
CA ASP A 129 -3.68 13.83 -3.81
C ASP A 129 -4.46 14.43 -2.64
N LYS A 130 -4.73 13.63 -1.58
CA LYS A 130 -5.46 14.01 -0.37
C LYS A 130 -6.89 14.50 -0.58
N LYS A 131 -7.54 14.12 -1.69
CA LYS A 131 -8.94 14.48 -1.97
C LYS A 131 -9.95 13.49 -1.45
N PHE A 132 -9.49 12.33 -1.01
CA PHE A 132 -10.31 11.27 -0.42
C PHE A 132 -9.58 10.68 0.78
N ALA A 133 -10.31 10.46 1.87
CA ALA A 133 -9.84 9.67 3.00
C ALA A 133 -11.00 8.84 3.58
N ALA A 134 -10.69 7.61 3.96
CA ALA A 134 -11.56 6.76 4.79
C ALA A 134 -10.78 6.31 6.01
N MET A 135 -11.41 6.29 7.18
CA MET A 135 -10.74 6.00 8.43
C MET A 135 -11.62 5.18 9.37
N GLN A 136 -10.99 4.37 10.19
CA GLN A 136 -11.64 3.56 11.22
C GLN A 136 -10.70 3.36 12.39
N LEU A 137 -11.20 3.59 13.61
CA LEU A 137 -10.47 3.31 14.83
C LEU A 137 -10.68 1.85 15.22
N LEU A 138 -9.57 1.19 15.54
CA LEU A 138 -9.54 -0.17 16.03
C LEU A 138 -8.85 -0.20 17.39
N LYS A 139 -9.26 -1.14 18.24
CA LYS A 139 -8.62 -1.41 19.53
C LYS A 139 -8.25 -2.87 19.58
N TYR A 140 -7.06 -3.15 20.10
CA TYR A 140 -6.62 -4.51 20.32
C TYR A 140 -7.45 -5.17 21.43
N GLU A 141 -8.15 -6.22 21.08
CA GLU A 141 -8.79 -7.16 21.99
C GLU A 141 -8.05 -8.49 21.87
N PRO A 142 -8.19 -9.43 22.86
CA PRO A 142 -7.39 -10.66 22.80
C PRO A 142 -7.45 -11.30 21.43
N PHE A 143 -6.27 -11.36 20.78
CA PHE A 143 -5.95 -11.97 19.48
C PHE A 143 -6.21 -11.15 18.22
N ASP A 144 -6.94 -9.98 18.24
CA ASP A 144 -7.19 -9.19 17.01
C ASP A 144 -7.50 -7.71 17.30
N PHE A 145 -7.42 -6.88 16.26
CA PHE A 145 -7.85 -5.49 16.28
C PHE A 145 -9.34 -5.38 15.90
N VAL A 146 -10.16 -4.99 16.86
CA VAL A 146 -11.61 -4.89 16.71
C VAL A 146 -12.04 -3.45 16.41
N PRO A 147 -12.92 -3.22 15.40
CA PRO A 147 -13.45 -1.90 15.07
C PRO A 147 -14.21 -1.27 16.25
N GLN A 148 -13.85 -0.03 16.61
CA GLN A 148 -14.45 0.76 17.67
C GLN A 148 -15.32 1.90 17.13
N THR A 149 -15.19 2.21 15.84
CA THR A 149 -16.01 3.18 15.11
C THR A 149 -16.54 2.57 13.83
N GLU A 150 -17.56 3.18 13.24
CA GLU A 150 -17.91 2.95 11.85
C GLU A 150 -16.80 3.50 10.94
N VAL A 151 -16.78 3.01 9.70
CA VAL A 151 -15.90 3.58 8.67
C VAL A 151 -16.42 4.97 8.30
N LYS A 152 -15.59 5.99 8.50
CA LYS A 152 -15.91 7.38 8.10
C LYS A 152 -15.15 7.75 6.85
N THR A 153 -15.85 8.29 5.88
CA THR A 153 -15.28 8.78 4.61
C THR A 153 -15.37 10.29 4.55
N VAL A 154 -14.29 10.91 4.05
CA VAL A 154 -14.19 12.36 3.85
C VAL A 154 -13.69 12.62 2.44
N GLU A 155 -14.35 13.54 1.74
CA GLU A 155 -13.90 14.10 0.46
C GLU A 155 -13.53 15.58 0.69
N PHE A 156 -12.40 16.03 0.09
CA PHE A 156 -11.83 17.37 0.25
C PHE A 156 -11.85 18.14 -1.08
#